data_3b0f98a6e7fabd1af6e8b937355eac3e
#
_entry.id   3b0f98a6e7fabd1af6e8b937355eac3e
#
_cell.length_a   1.000
_cell.length_b   1.000
_cell.length_c   1.000
_cell.angle_alpha   90.00
_cell.angle_beta   90.00
_cell.angle_gamma   90.00
#
_symmetry.space_group_name_H-M   'P 1'
#
loop_
_entity.id
_entity.type
_entity.pdbx_description
1 polymer ?
#
loop_
_entity_poly.entity_id
_entity_poly.type
_entity_poly.pdbx_seq_one_letter_code
_entity_poly.pdbx_strand_id
1 'polypeptide(L)'
;MSARMRTSVAVLAAAGALALPATPAAAEGVGTTAVTWSVSLGTAKAEGTRRFEGTSLVAEGRLSNTGPGCYSVWTQVTHDFVPGPAVRNATLCGPGAVDVLVRRDYWLPTMTGRITVCEGSANTATCAPWKSLV
;
A
#
# COMPACT_ATOMS: atom_id res chain seq x y z
N MET A 1 69.86 47.80 30.69
CA MET A 1 68.86 48.09 29.64
C MET A 1 67.81 46.96 29.68
N SER A 2 66.67 47.22 30.36
CA SER A 2 65.63 46.18 30.59
C SER A 2 64.39 46.56 29.81
N ALA A 3 64.04 45.76 28.80
CA ALA A 3 62.83 45.88 28.05
C ALA A 3 61.68 45.15 28.80
N ARG A 4 60.69 45.89 29.24
CA ARG A 4 59.46 45.31 29.83
C ARG A 4 58.47 44.96 28.70
N MET A 5 58.23 43.73 28.59
CA MET A 5 57.20 43.17 27.70
C MET A 5 55.82 43.28 28.40
N ARG A 6 54.91 44.04 27.82
CA ARG A 6 53.51 44.11 28.27
C ARG A 6 52.68 43.09 27.59
N THR A 7 52.18 42.15 28.33
CA THR A 7 51.26 41.10 27.81
C THR A 7 49.82 41.63 27.87
N SER A 8 49.19 41.84 26.76
CA SER A 8 47.77 42.20 26.68
C SER A 8 46.97 40.92 26.60
N VAL A 9 46.12 40.67 27.58
CA VAL A 9 45.13 39.57 27.58
C VAL A 9 43.87 40.02 26.84
N ALA A 10 43.61 39.44 25.71
CA ALA A 10 42.35 39.63 24.98
C ALA A 10 41.32 38.59 25.49
N VAL A 11 40.27 39.08 26.09
CA VAL A 11 39.11 38.29 26.49
C VAL A 11 38.19 38.15 25.28
N LEU A 12 38.10 36.97 24.69
CA LEU A 12 37.12 36.61 23.68
C LEU A 12 35.82 36.19 24.38
N ALA A 13 34.79 37.02 24.26
CA ALA A 13 33.43 36.67 24.63
C ALA A 13 32.83 35.82 23.50
N ALA A 14 32.66 34.53 23.72
CA ALA A 14 31.92 33.63 22.81
C ALA A 14 30.43 33.81 23.05
N ALA A 15 29.75 34.50 22.13
CA ALA A 15 28.30 34.52 22.06
C ALA A 15 27.82 33.19 21.45
N GLY A 16 27.36 32.28 22.31
CA GLY A 16 26.71 31.03 21.86
C GLY A 16 25.32 31.32 21.31
N ALA A 17 25.17 31.26 19.98
CA ALA A 17 23.87 31.23 19.34
C ALA A 17 23.28 29.82 19.48
N LEU A 18 22.27 29.66 20.34
CA LEU A 18 21.44 28.46 20.44
C LEU A 18 20.55 28.39 19.19
N ALA A 19 21.01 27.70 18.16
CA ALA A 19 20.18 27.30 17.03
C ALA A 19 19.23 26.20 17.50
N LEU A 20 17.97 26.51 17.74
CA LEU A 20 16.91 25.53 17.94
C LEU A 20 16.70 24.81 16.61
N PRO A 21 16.73 23.45 16.54
CA PRO A 21 16.36 22.74 15.35
C PRO A 21 14.87 22.96 15.10
N ALA A 22 14.53 23.59 13.99
CA ALA A 22 13.16 23.61 13.50
C ALA A 22 12.79 22.18 13.10
N THR A 23 11.98 21.52 13.91
CA THR A 23 11.33 20.27 13.52
C THR A 23 10.41 20.59 12.35
N PRO A 24 10.57 19.93 11.18
CA PRO A 24 9.58 20.06 10.11
C PRO A 24 8.26 19.54 10.67
N ALA A 25 7.26 20.42 10.72
CA ALA A 25 5.89 19.98 10.96
C ALA A 25 5.54 19.00 9.83
N ALA A 26 5.41 17.71 10.16
CA ALA A 26 4.83 16.75 9.25
C ALA A 26 3.44 17.27 8.91
N ALA A 27 3.23 17.65 7.66
CA ALA A 27 1.91 17.91 7.15
C ALA A 27 1.13 16.59 7.36
N GLU A 28 0.21 16.57 8.30
CA GLU A 28 -0.80 15.53 8.41
C GLU A 28 -1.66 15.64 7.15
N GLY A 29 -1.21 14.95 6.08
CA GLY A 29 -2.06 14.70 4.94
C GLY A 29 -3.28 13.98 5.49
N VAL A 30 -4.47 14.44 5.09
CA VAL A 30 -5.74 13.75 5.33
C VAL A 30 -5.58 12.36 4.72
N GLY A 31 -5.03 11.42 5.51
CA GLY A 31 -4.75 10.07 5.09
C GLY A 31 -6.06 9.33 4.95
N THR A 32 -6.44 8.99 3.73
CA THR A 32 -7.41 7.93 3.49
C THR A 32 -6.87 6.68 4.17
N THR A 33 -7.53 6.23 5.24
CA THR A 33 -7.07 5.09 6.03
C THR A 33 -6.97 3.87 5.13
N ALA A 34 -5.75 3.38 4.92
CA ALA A 34 -5.52 2.15 4.18
C ALA A 34 -6.01 0.96 5.01
N VAL A 35 -6.82 0.10 4.40
CA VAL A 35 -7.35 -1.11 5.02
C VAL A 35 -6.68 -2.32 4.40
N THR A 36 -6.19 -3.24 5.23
CA THR A 36 -5.55 -4.47 4.76
C THR A 36 -6.56 -5.49 4.27
N TRP A 37 -6.17 -6.28 3.28
CA TRP A 37 -6.90 -7.43 2.80
C TRP A 37 -5.96 -8.63 2.60
N SER A 38 -6.49 -9.84 2.72
CA SER A 38 -5.74 -11.08 2.49
C SER A 38 -6.69 -12.20 2.09
N VAL A 39 -6.30 -12.99 1.08
CA VAL A 39 -7.02 -14.17 0.59
C VAL A 39 -6.01 -15.25 0.27
N SER A 40 -6.30 -16.50 0.64
CA SER A 40 -5.43 -17.65 0.39
C SER A 40 -6.21 -18.80 -0.23
N LEU A 41 -5.56 -19.53 -1.14
CA LEU A 41 -6.08 -20.76 -1.73
C LEU A 41 -4.91 -21.70 -2.05
N GLY A 42 -4.94 -22.91 -1.50
CA GLY A 42 -3.86 -23.87 -1.71
C GLY A 42 -2.50 -23.34 -1.27
N THR A 43 -1.56 -23.30 -2.20
CA THR A 43 -0.20 -22.76 -1.98
C THR A 43 -0.05 -21.28 -2.29
N ALA A 44 -1.13 -20.62 -2.72
CA ALA A 44 -1.13 -19.21 -3.09
C ALA A 44 -1.76 -18.33 -2.00
N LYS A 45 -1.22 -17.13 -1.86
CA LYS A 45 -1.73 -16.08 -0.99
C LYS A 45 -1.63 -14.73 -1.71
N ALA A 46 -2.73 -14.00 -1.73
CA ALA A 46 -2.76 -12.61 -2.16
C ALA A 46 -3.06 -11.72 -0.95
N GLU A 47 -2.29 -10.67 -0.77
CA GLU A 47 -2.48 -9.72 0.33
C GLU A 47 -2.01 -8.32 -0.05
N GLY A 48 -2.56 -7.33 0.62
CA GLY A 48 -2.22 -5.95 0.36
C GLY A 48 -3.07 -4.98 1.16
N THR A 49 -3.20 -3.77 0.62
CA THR A 49 -4.01 -2.70 1.18
C THR A 49 -4.97 -2.15 0.14
N ARG A 50 -6.07 -1.59 0.60
CA ARG A 50 -6.99 -0.83 -0.22
C ARG A 50 -7.20 0.56 0.35
N ARG A 51 -7.45 1.52 -0.50
CA ARG A 51 -7.77 2.90 -0.16
C ARG A 51 -8.68 3.52 -1.21
N PHE A 52 -9.25 4.64 -0.89
CA PHE A 52 -9.95 5.47 -1.86
C PHE A 52 -9.06 6.64 -2.29
N GLU A 53 -8.99 6.87 -3.58
CA GLU A 53 -8.35 8.02 -4.20
C GLU A 53 -9.41 8.80 -4.99
N GLY A 54 -9.96 9.86 -4.39
CA GLY A 54 -11.13 10.53 -4.95
C GLY A 54 -12.31 9.57 -5.07
N THR A 55 -12.79 9.35 -6.30
CA THR A 55 -13.88 8.41 -6.62
C THR A 55 -13.37 7.03 -7.04
N SER A 56 -12.10 6.73 -6.89
CA SER A 56 -11.53 5.44 -7.27
C SER A 56 -11.22 4.59 -6.05
N LEU A 57 -11.63 3.32 -6.07
CA LEU A 57 -11.15 2.27 -5.19
C LEU A 57 -9.82 1.76 -5.76
N VAL A 58 -8.78 1.83 -4.98
CA VAL A 58 -7.45 1.32 -5.32
C VAL A 58 -7.07 0.23 -4.34
N ALA A 59 -6.80 -0.97 -4.84
CA ALA A 59 -6.24 -2.07 -4.06
C ALA A 59 -4.89 -2.48 -4.64
N GLU A 60 -3.88 -2.47 -3.82
CA GLU A 60 -2.50 -2.80 -4.16
C GLU A 60 -2.02 -3.92 -3.26
N GLY A 61 -1.21 -4.82 -3.82
CA GLY A 61 -0.68 -5.93 -3.05
C GLY A 61 0.18 -6.85 -3.89
N ARG A 62 0.28 -8.08 -3.43
CA ARG A 62 1.11 -9.10 -4.05
C ARG A 62 0.41 -10.46 -4.00
N LEU A 63 0.45 -11.19 -5.10
CA LEU A 63 0.13 -12.60 -5.19
C LEU A 63 1.44 -13.38 -5.05
N SER A 64 1.54 -14.25 -4.07
CA SER A 64 2.65 -15.18 -3.87
C SER A 64 2.17 -16.62 -3.99
N ASN A 65 3.03 -17.50 -4.48
CA ASN A 65 2.78 -18.93 -4.58
C ASN A 65 4.04 -19.71 -4.20
N THR A 66 3.91 -20.77 -3.45
CA THR A 66 5.02 -21.65 -3.06
C THR A 66 5.00 -22.98 -3.79
N GLY A 67 3.94 -23.29 -4.53
CA GLY A 67 3.74 -24.54 -5.24
C GLY A 67 3.88 -24.42 -6.76
N PRO A 68 3.76 -25.54 -7.49
CA PRO A 68 3.91 -25.59 -8.94
C PRO A 68 2.66 -25.13 -9.71
N GLY A 69 1.52 -24.99 -9.05
CA GLY A 69 0.25 -24.65 -9.68
C GLY A 69 0.17 -23.21 -10.18
N CYS A 70 -0.82 -22.94 -11.02
CA CYS A 70 -1.19 -21.59 -11.45
C CYS A 70 -2.32 -21.06 -10.58
N TYR A 71 -2.21 -19.77 -10.22
CA TYR A 71 -3.23 -19.05 -9.46
C TYR A 71 -3.45 -17.68 -10.06
N SER A 72 -4.63 -17.14 -9.87
CA SER A 72 -4.99 -15.80 -10.35
C SER A 72 -5.81 -15.04 -9.33
N VAL A 73 -5.64 -13.73 -9.32
CA VAL A 73 -6.42 -12.80 -8.50
C VAL A 73 -7.53 -12.22 -9.34
N TRP A 74 -8.73 -12.26 -8.81
CA TRP A 74 -9.94 -11.76 -9.45
C TRP A 74 -10.65 -10.75 -8.56
N THR A 75 -11.21 -9.73 -9.19
CA THR A 75 -12.08 -8.75 -8.55
C THR A 75 -13.43 -8.69 -9.23
N GLN A 76 -14.44 -8.38 -8.45
CA GLN A 76 -15.79 -8.16 -8.96
C GLN A 76 -16.40 -6.96 -8.24
N VAL A 77 -17.05 -6.10 -8.99
CA VAL A 77 -17.81 -4.95 -8.47
C VAL A 77 -19.29 -5.21 -8.69
N THR A 78 -20.08 -4.91 -7.68
CA THR A 78 -21.55 -4.97 -7.73
C THR A 78 -22.09 -3.54 -7.76
N HIS A 79 -22.96 -3.23 -8.68
CA HIS A 79 -23.66 -1.97 -8.82
C HIS A 79 -25.15 -2.18 -8.57
N ASP A 80 -25.76 -1.43 -7.67
CA ASP A 80 -27.20 -1.51 -7.37
C ASP A 80 -27.69 -2.94 -7.18
N PHE A 81 -26.91 -3.74 -6.42
CA PHE A 81 -27.14 -5.16 -6.15
C PHE A 81 -26.99 -6.11 -7.35
N VAL A 82 -26.59 -5.60 -8.51
CA VAL A 82 -26.29 -6.43 -9.71
C VAL A 82 -24.80 -6.67 -9.81
N PRO A 83 -24.33 -7.93 -9.68
CA PRO A 83 -22.91 -8.25 -9.86
C PRO A 83 -22.47 -7.98 -11.30
N GLY A 84 -21.40 -7.19 -11.45
CA GLY A 84 -20.70 -7.04 -12.72
C GLY A 84 -19.83 -8.26 -13.05
N PRO A 85 -19.12 -8.25 -14.17
CA PRO A 85 -18.21 -9.33 -14.54
C PRO A 85 -17.03 -9.40 -13.57
N ALA A 86 -16.56 -10.62 -13.27
CA ALA A 86 -15.30 -10.83 -12.59
C ALA A 86 -14.14 -10.47 -13.54
N VAL A 87 -13.17 -9.75 -13.04
CA VAL A 87 -12.00 -9.29 -13.80
C VAL A 87 -10.72 -9.85 -13.18
N ARG A 88 -9.90 -10.48 -14.01
CA ARG A 88 -8.59 -10.98 -13.59
C ARG A 88 -7.58 -9.85 -13.54
N ASN A 89 -6.90 -9.70 -12.40
CA ASN A 89 -5.95 -8.62 -12.12
C ASN A 89 -4.49 -9.10 -12.12
N ALA A 90 -4.25 -10.35 -11.78
CA ALA A 90 -2.90 -10.94 -11.77
C ALA A 90 -2.97 -12.44 -12.00
N THR A 91 -1.89 -13.03 -12.52
CA THR A 91 -1.71 -14.49 -12.66
C THR A 91 -0.27 -14.83 -12.32
N LEU A 92 -0.09 -15.93 -11.60
CA LEU A 92 1.21 -16.48 -11.25
C LEU A 92 1.17 -18.00 -11.37
N CYS A 93 2.09 -18.56 -12.16
CA CYS A 93 2.28 -20.01 -12.30
C CYS A 93 3.64 -20.39 -11.69
N GLY A 94 3.64 -21.42 -10.86
CA GLY A 94 4.83 -21.87 -10.15
C GLY A 94 5.21 -20.98 -8.96
N PRO A 95 6.33 -21.31 -8.28
CA PRO A 95 6.80 -20.54 -7.13
C PRO A 95 7.24 -19.13 -7.50
N GLY A 96 6.89 -18.15 -6.65
CA GLY A 96 7.28 -16.77 -6.85
C GLY A 96 6.25 -15.78 -6.33
N ALA A 97 6.32 -14.55 -6.85
CA ALA A 97 5.38 -13.49 -6.50
C ALA A 97 5.22 -12.51 -7.66
N VAL A 98 4.02 -11.92 -7.76
CA VAL A 98 3.67 -10.89 -8.75
C VAL A 98 2.83 -9.80 -8.07
N ASP A 99 2.99 -8.57 -8.53
CA ASP A 99 2.22 -7.45 -7.98
C ASP A 99 0.77 -7.50 -8.45
N VAL A 100 -0.12 -7.08 -7.56
CA VAL A 100 -1.55 -6.96 -7.81
C VAL A 100 -1.92 -5.48 -7.73
N LEU A 101 -2.47 -4.95 -8.81
CA LEU A 101 -3.01 -3.59 -8.85
C LEU A 101 -4.44 -3.64 -9.38
N VAL A 102 -5.34 -3.13 -8.57
CA VAL A 102 -6.76 -2.98 -8.91
C VAL A 102 -7.11 -1.50 -8.78
N ARG A 103 -7.64 -0.93 -9.85
CA ARG A 103 -8.21 0.43 -9.84
C ARG A 103 -9.60 0.34 -10.46
N ARG A 104 -10.61 0.78 -9.71
CA ARG A 104 -12.01 0.80 -10.15
C ARG A 104 -12.66 2.13 -9.77
N ASP A 105 -13.42 2.67 -10.68
CA ASP A 105 -14.29 3.80 -10.35
C ASP A 105 -15.33 3.36 -9.34
N TYR A 106 -15.46 4.13 -8.27
CA TYR A 106 -16.32 3.84 -7.14
C TYR A 106 -17.05 5.13 -6.76
N TRP A 107 -18.15 5.37 -7.42
CA TRP A 107 -18.84 6.66 -7.37
C TRP A 107 -20.30 6.58 -6.87
N LEU A 108 -20.81 5.37 -6.64
CA LEU A 108 -22.16 5.16 -6.12
C LEU A 108 -22.11 4.57 -4.70
N PRO A 109 -22.96 5.04 -3.77
CA PRO A 109 -23.00 4.52 -2.40
C PRO A 109 -23.46 3.05 -2.33
N THR A 110 -24.11 2.54 -3.38
CA THR A 110 -24.57 1.16 -3.51
C THR A 110 -23.58 0.22 -4.17
N MET A 111 -22.38 0.71 -4.50
CA MET A 111 -21.32 -0.13 -5.03
C MET A 111 -20.62 -0.92 -3.93
N THR A 112 -20.35 -2.19 -4.20
CA THR A 112 -19.47 -3.03 -3.38
C THR A 112 -18.39 -3.66 -4.24
N GLY A 113 -17.22 -3.86 -3.68
CA GLY A 113 -16.09 -4.52 -4.34
C GLY A 113 -15.66 -5.74 -3.55
N ARG A 114 -15.27 -6.80 -4.24
CA ARG A 114 -14.73 -8.02 -3.65
C ARG A 114 -13.57 -8.59 -4.44
N ILE A 115 -12.72 -9.33 -3.77
CA ILE A 115 -11.49 -9.92 -4.32
C ILE A 115 -11.38 -11.38 -3.90
N THR A 116 -10.80 -12.20 -4.78
CA THR A 116 -10.52 -13.61 -4.48
C THR A 116 -9.27 -14.09 -5.21
N VAL A 117 -8.77 -15.27 -4.78
CA VAL A 117 -7.74 -16.05 -5.47
C VAL A 117 -8.39 -17.31 -6.03
N CYS A 118 -8.13 -17.63 -7.28
CA CYS A 118 -8.65 -18.82 -7.97
C CYS A 118 -7.51 -19.67 -8.51
N GLU A 119 -7.75 -20.98 -8.60
CA GLU A 119 -6.88 -21.92 -9.33
C GLU A 119 -6.95 -21.67 -10.83
N GLY A 120 -5.80 -21.75 -11.49
CA GLY A 120 -5.68 -21.49 -12.91
C GLY A 120 -5.80 -20.01 -13.25
N SER A 121 -6.04 -19.72 -14.51
CA SER A 121 -6.11 -18.35 -15.04
C SER A 121 -7.34 -18.10 -15.94
N ALA A 122 -8.13 -19.12 -16.20
CA ALA A 122 -9.17 -19.04 -17.21
C ALA A 122 -10.53 -18.54 -16.70
N ASN A 123 -10.88 -18.87 -15.45
CA ASN A 123 -12.19 -18.59 -14.88
C ASN A 123 -12.17 -18.58 -13.34
N THR A 124 -13.33 -18.37 -12.76
CA THR A 124 -13.55 -18.34 -11.31
C THR A 124 -14.25 -19.61 -10.79
N ALA A 125 -14.02 -20.78 -11.40
CA ALA A 125 -14.71 -22.02 -11.02
C ALA A 125 -14.22 -22.57 -9.65
N THR A 126 -12.92 -22.46 -9.37
CA THR A 126 -12.33 -22.94 -8.12
C THR A 126 -11.61 -21.78 -7.44
N CYS A 127 -12.28 -21.13 -6.52
CA CYS A 127 -11.79 -19.94 -5.84
C CYS A 127 -11.92 -20.06 -4.31
N ALA A 128 -11.09 -19.32 -3.63
CA ALA A 128 -11.28 -19.02 -2.21
C ALA A 128 -12.60 -18.24 -1.99
N PRO A 129 -13.11 -18.22 -0.76
CA PRO A 129 -14.23 -17.33 -0.43
C PRO A 129 -13.90 -15.85 -0.79
N TRP A 130 -14.85 -15.18 -1.42
CA TRP A 130 -14.69 -13.77 -1.78
C TRP A 130 -14.52 -12.90 -0.54
N LYS A 131 -13.49 -12.06 -0.55
CA LYS A 131 -13.21 -11.09 0.49
C LYS A 131 -13.76 -9.72 0.08
N SER A 132 -14.53 -9.08 0.93
CA SER A 132 -14.98 -7.71 0.69
C SER A 132 -13.79 -6.74 0.67
N LEU A 133 -13.80 -5.86 -0.30
CA LEU A 133 -12.93 -4.68 -0.37
C LEU A 133 -13.67 -3.41 0.11
N VAL A 134 -15.00 -3.43 0.09
CA VAL A 134 -15.86 -2.33 0.55
C VAL A 134 -17.17 -2.90 1.09
#